data_a8b44602dcf3d947e003e521a37a29ab
#
_entry.id   a8b44602dcf3d947e003e521a37a29ab
#
_cell.length_a   1.000
_cell.length_b   1.000
_cell.length_c   1.000
_cell.angle_alpha   90.00
_cell.angle_beta   90.00
_cell.angle_gamma   90.00
#
_symmetry.space_group_name_H-M   'P 1'
#
loop_
_entity.id
_entity.type
_entity.pdbx_description
1 polymer ?
#
loop_
_entity_poly.entity_id
_entity_poly.type
_entity_poly.pdbx_seq_one_letter_code
_entity_poly.pdbx_strand_id
1 'polypeptide(L)'
;MYKIAIPILFTIFCTFQSYGMKVFDMKEICDPNTLEVRVLQDWHRVKGVIETRQKLVSINVGDIWPGQEYRVPVRMVVPANRKAKGFHLTGSSNPKRLENNTRPDSTERELLKGGVGLVITVVQEPGTYGQHKLSMESEQRFAKSLNPRFKIQYWAWPATLMRAITTAYSEKEHFEKGKAVASGGSKNGASPSMAIIHDDRMTAVHATVSPIWDSPLRLNDEKAWKELWDQPGRRGGFTGGHFGPNFNQRVLDAGGTWKDLQNFTHDISDQVFISRNLKALRKRGVDMLFHPGTHDFVAFDMAWGGKHHPTIPIYLGANTGHGKRGHPKTERDQQNKAAFMLKHFFPQKVEGALLEPPNVESKVKDKALEVTVTFPNDSREESGRIWWIFDRASDGSPNYISEMIPDDQTMEMKKTGESWTATIPLSPTAKRIDFFSNHRKTLSYHKNAYKTYISSPYTRVSLNK
;
A
#
# COMPACT_ATOMS: atom_id res chain seq x y z
N MET A 1 62.89 -40.35 13.04
CA MET A 1 62.12 -39.11 12.88
C MET A 1 60.91 -39.39 12.01
N TYR A 2 59.77 -39.59 12.60
CA TYR A 2 58.51 -39.78 11.89
C TYR A 2 57.82 -38.42 11.69
N LYS A 3 57.58 -38.02 10.44
CA LYS A 3 56.78 -36.83 10.11
C LYS A 3 55.31 -37.22 10.11
N ILE A 4 54.57 -36.69 11.05
CA ILE A 4 53.11 -36.80 11.11
C ILE A 4 52.52 -35.72 10.17
N ALA A 5 51.88 -36.12 9.08
CA ALA A 5 51.12 -35.23 8.22
C ALA A 5 49.70 -35.10 8.80
N ILE A 6 49.30 -33.89 9.16
CA ILE A 6 47.93 -33.55 9.60
C ILE A 6 47.13 -33.20 8.33
N PRO A 7 46.04 -33.89 8.02
CA PRO A 7 45.18 -33.47 6.92
C PRO A 7 44.32 -32.27 7.37
N ILE A 8 44.49 -31.13 6.68
CA ILE A 8 43.61 -29.99 6.82
C ILE A 8 42.32 -30.30 6.10
N LEU A 9 41.27 -30.53 6.89
CA LEU A 9 39.89 -30.72 6.38
C LEU A 9 39.33 -29.33 6.00
N PHE A 10 39.32 -29.01 4.70
CA PHE A 10 38.62 -27.84 4.20
C PHE A 10 37.11 -28.12 4.24
N THR A 11 36.45 -27.60 5.26
CA THR A 11 34.98 -27.58 5.31
C THR A 11 34.50 -26.47 4.37
N ILE A 12 34.09 -26.84 3.17
CA ILE A 12 33.40 -25.93 2.24
C ILE A 12 32.02 -25.65 2.86
N PHE A 13 31.87 -24.48 3.48
CA PHE A 13 30.58 -23.93 3.80
C PHE A 13 29.90 -23.52 2.48
N CYS A 14 29.15 -24.44 1.88
CA CYS A 14 28.13 -24.07 0.90
C CYS A 14 27.08 -23.25 1.63
N THR A 15 27.18 -21.93 1.57
CA THR A 15 26.05 -21.06 1.87
C THR A 15 25.00 -21.32 0.80
N PHE A 16 24.03 -22.14 1.10
CA PHE A 16 22.79 -22.20 0.34
C PHE A 16 22.14 -20.82 0.50
N GLN A 17 22.39 -19.92 -0.45
CA GLN A 17 21.48 -18.82 -0.70
C GLN A 17 20.16 -19.49 -1.13
N SER A 18 19.17 -19.47 -0.26
CA SER A 18 17.82 -19.79 -0.65
C SER A 18 17.43 -18.74 -1.69
N TYR A 19 17.44 -19.10 -2.94
CA TYR A 19 16.80 -18.31 -3.97
C TYR A 19 15.30 -18.36 -3.66
N GLY A 20 14.81 -17.35 -2.94
CA GLY A 20 13.40 -17.18 -2.68
C GLY A 20 12.61 -17.30 -4.00
N MET A 21 11.48 -17.94 -3.96
CA MET A 21 10.59 -18.14 -5.11
C MET A 21 10.27 -16.78 -5.75
N LYS A 22 10.75 -16.53 -6.97
CA LYS A 22 10.48 -15.27 -7.68
C LYS A 22 9.02 -15.22 -8.11
N VAL A 23 8.31 -14.17 -7.66
CA VAL A 23 6.93 -13.92 -8.08
C VAL A 23 6.86 -13.38 -9.51
N PHE A 24 7.81 -12.52 -9.92
CA PHE A 24 7.80 -11.83 -11.21
C PHE A 24 9.06 -12.12 -12.03
N ASP A 25 8.87 -12.36 -13.32
CA ASP A 25 9.92 -12.21 -14.33
C ASP A 25 9.90 -10.76 -14.85
N MET A 26 10.78 -9.92 -14.32
CA MET A 26 10.85 -8.52 -14.71
C MET A 26 11.36 -8.32 -16.13
N LYS A 27 12.07 -9.29 -16.71
CA LYS A 27 12.49 -9.25 -18.12
C LYS A 27 11.26 -9.35 -19.03
N GLU A 28 10.38 -10.32 -18.77
CA GLU A 28 9.11 -10.47 -19.48
C GLU A 28 8.20 -9.23 -19.26
N ILE A 29 8.03 -8.81 -18.00
CA ILE A 29 7.16 -7.67 -17.64
C ILE A 29 7.60 -6.38 -18.34
N CYS A 30 8.88 -6.14 -18.50
CA CYS A 30 9.40 -4.93 -19.13
C CYS A 30 9.52 -5.03 -20.65
N ASP A 31 9.31 -6.20 -21.25
CA ASP A 31 9.40 -6.40 -22.70
C ASP A 31 8.10 -5.95 -23.40
N PRO A 32 8.14 -4.89 -24.23
CA PRO A 32 6.96 -4.44 -24.96
C PRO A 32 6.51 -5.43 -26.06
N ASN A 33 7.38 -6.30 -26.54
CA ASN A 33 7.05 -7.26 -27.61
C ASN A 33 6.10 -8.37 -27.14
N THR A 34 6.06 -8.63 -25.83
CA THR A 34 5.18 -9.64 -25.23
C THR A 34 3.82 -9.09 -24.81
N LEU A 35 3.53 -7.79 -25.05
CA LEU A 35 2.26 -7.15 -24.70
C LEU A 35 1.08 -7.60 -25.57
N GLU A 36 1.35 -8.08 -26.79
CA GLU A 36 0.31 -8.46 -27.76
C GLU A 36 -0.84 -7.44 -27.83
N VAL A 37 -0.46 -6.20 -28.06
CA VAL A 37 -1.38 -5.04 -27.98
C VAL A 37 -2.51 -5.18 -29.00
N ARG A 38 -3.76 -5.10 -28.56
CA ARG A 38 -4.96 -4.95 -29.39
C ARG A 38 -5.53 -3.57 -29.19
N VAL A 39 -5.54 -2.76 -30.24
CA VAL A 39 -6.11 -1.40 -30.19
C VAL A 39 -7.63 -1.49 -30.15
N LEU A 40 -8.24 -0.96 -29.09
CA LEU A 40 -9.70 -0.89 -28.92
C LEU A 40 -10.23 0.49 -29.35
N GLN A 41 -9.50 1.55 -29.03
CA GLN A 41 -9.72 2.91 -29.50
C GLN A 41 -8.35 3.54 -29.74
N ASP A 42 -8.10 3.99 -30.97
CA ASP A 42 -6.82 4.64 -31.27
C ASP A 42 -6.77 6.08 -30.73
N TRP A 43 -5.58 6.69 -30.79
CA TRP A 43 -5.36 8.06 -30.34
C TRP A 43 -6.32 9.04 -30.98
N HIS A 44 -7.12 9.70 -30.16
CA HIS A 44 -8.07 10.73 -30.59
C HIS A 44 -8.11 11.88 -29.59
N ARG A 45 -8.49 13.06 -30.09
CA ARG A 45 -8.65 14.25 -29.24
C ARG A 45 -9.95 14.20 -28.47
N VAL A 46 -9.89 14.57 -27.20
CA VAL A 46 -11.05 14.67 -26.30
C VAL A 46 -11.12 16.08 -25.74
N LYS A 47 -12.18 16.81 -26.11
CA LYS A 47 -12.46 18.14 -25.57
C LYS A 47 -12.99 18.05 -24.14
N GLY A 48 -12.65 19.03 -23.30
CA GLY A 48 -13.07 19.12 -21.91
C GLY A 48 -12.49 20.37 -21.25
N VAL A 49 -12.52 20.42 -19.91
CA VAL A 49 -11.86 21.51 -19.13
C VAL A 49 -10.37 21.60 -19.46
N ILE A 50 -9.78 20.49 -19.78
CA ILE A 50 -8.46 20.40 -20.41
C ILE A 50 -8.57 19.46 -21.61
N GLU A 51 -8.03 19.89 -22.76
CA GLU A 51 -8.01 19.05 -23.94
C GLU A 51 -6.92 18.00 -23.83
N THR A 52 -7.28 16.74 -24.17
CA THR A 52 -6.39 15.58 -24.06
C THR A 52 -6.37 14.77 -25.36
N ARG A 53 -5.36 13.93 -25.53
CA ARG A 53 -5.40 12.78 -26.45
C ARG A 53 -5.54 11.52 -25.63
N GLN A 54 -6.39 10.62 -26.07
CA GLN A 54 -6.67 9.38 -25.34
C GLN A 54 -6.60 8.17 -26.26
N LYS A 55 -6.15 7.03 -25.71
CA LYS A 55 -6.08 5.74 -26.38
C LYS A 55 -6.53 4.65 -25.43
N LEU A 56 -7.24 3.64 -25.92
CA LEU A 56 -7.56 2.43 -25.19
C LEU A 56 -7.01 1.22 -25.92
N VAL A 57 -6.27 0.40 -25.22
CA VAL A 57 -5.75 -0.86 -25.72
C VAL A 57 -6.09 -2.02 -24.76
N SER A 58 -6.09 -3.24 -25.27
CA SER A 58 -6.03 -4.45 -24.46
C SER A 58 -4.64 -5.07 -24.59
N ILE A 59 -4.06 -5.47 -23.48
CA ILE A 59 -2.71 -6.03 -23.41
C ILE A 59 -2.71 -7.42 -22.77
N ASN A 60 -1.79 -8.26 -23.17
CA ASN A 60 -1.46 -9.48 -22.46
C ASN A 60 -0.55 -9.17 -21.27
N VAL A 61 -0.96 -9.57 -20.07
CA VAL A 61 -0.17 -9.45 -18.84
C VAL A 61 0.81 -10.61 -18.71
N GLY A 62 0.49 -11.75 -19.29
CA GLY A 62 1.18 -13.01 -19.24
C GLY A 62 0.23 -14.15 -18.85
N ASP A 63 0.72 -15.37 -18.82
CA ASP A 63 -0.07 -16.51 -18.38
C ASP A 63 -0.12 -16.62 -16.86
N ILE A 64 -1.32 -16.72 -16.27
CA ILE A 64 -1.48 -17.03 -14.84
C ILE A 64 -0.97 -18.45 -14.55
N TRP A 65 -1.33 -19.39 -15.42
CA TRP A 65 -0.75 -20.73 -15.51
C TRP A 65 -0.58 -21.11 -16.99
N PRO A 66 0.22 -22.11 -17.32
CA PRO A 66 0.51 -22.43 -18.71
C PRO A 66 -0.75 -22.53 -19.59
N GLY A 67 -0.81 -21.73 -20.65
CA GLY A 67 -1.91 -21.67 -21.59
C GLY A 67 -3.14 -20.86 -21.12
N GLN A 68 -3.09 -20.22 -19.96
CA GLN A 68 -4.16 -19.34 -19.49
C GLN A 68 -3.71 -17.88 -19.53
N GLU A 69 -3.89 -17.25 -20.65
CA GLU A 69 -3.63 -15.82 -20.87
C GLU A 69 -4.44 -14.96 -19.89
N TYR A 70 -3.78 -13.93 -19.34
CA TYR A 70 -4.42 -12.88 -18.56
C TYR A 70 -4.33 -11.55 -19.28
N ARG A 71 -5.47 -11.03 -19.74
CA ARG A 71 -5.54 -9.84 -20.57
C ARG A 71 -6.34 -8.73 -19.87
N VAL A 72 -5.86 -7.49 -19.96
CA VAL A 72 -6.49 -6.32 -19.33
C VAL A 72 -6.53 -5.11 -20.27
N PRO A 73 -7.49 -4.19 -20.08
CA PRO A 73 -7.48 -2.91 -20.78
C PRO A 73 -6.54 -1.91 -20.13
N VAL A 74 -5.94 -1.06 -20.95
CA VAL A 74 -5.15 0.09 -20.51
C VAL A 74 -5.64 1.34 -21.25
N ARG A 75 -6.16 2.30 -20.50
CA ARG A 75 -6.51 3.64 -20.99
C ARG A 75 -5.32 4.57 -20.73
N MET A 76 -4.84 5.23 -21.76
CA MET A 76 -3.79 6.22 -21.71
C MET A 76 -4.35 7.61 -22.04
N VAL A 77 -3.93 8.63 -21.29
CA VAL A 77 -4.37 10.01 -21.45
C VAL A 77 -3.15 10.92 -21.38
N VAL A 78 -2.96 11.76 -22.38
CA VAL A 78 -1.87 12.73 -22.43
C VAL A 78 -2.41 14.12 -22.76
N PRO A 79 -1.68 15.21 -22.42
CA PRO A 79 -2.03 16.55 -22.88
C PRO A 79 -2.13 16.60 -24.40
N ALA A 80 -3.10 17.36 -24.96
CA ALA A 80 -3.38 17.37 -26.40
C ALA A 80 -2.19 17.82 -27.27
N ASN A 81 -1.35 18.72 -26.76
CA ASN A 81 -0.35 19.48 -27.51
C ASN A 81 1.11 19.08 -27.22
N ARG A 82 1.36 18.10 -26.37
CA ARG A 82 2.72 17.65 -26.00
C ARG A 82 2.75 16.20 -25.52
N LYS A 83 3.94 15.61 -25.52
CA LYS A 83 4.20 14.33 -24.85
C LYS A 83 4.06 14.49 -23.35
N ALA A 84 3.64 13.44 -22.67
CA ALA A 84 3.63 13.39 -21.22
C ALA A 84 5.02 13.00 -20.68
N LYS A 85 5.50 13.73 -19.67
CA LYS A 85 6.76 13.44 -18.94
C LYS A 85 6.45 12.64 -17.69
N GLY A 86 6.34 11.32 -17.84
CA GLY A 86 5.86 10.46 -16.78
C GLY A 86 4.33 10.47 -16.66
N PHE A 87 3.80 9.78 -15.67
CA PHE A 87 2.34 9.62 -15.52
C PHE A 87 1.92 9.19 -14.10
N HIS A 88 0.65 9.48 -13.81
CA HIS A 88 -0.08 8.92 -12.69
C HIS A 88 -0.77 7.61 -13.14
N LEU A 89 -0.47 6.51 -12.45
CA LEU A 89 -0.99 5.18 -12.71
C LEU A 89 -2.07 4.82 -11.68
N THR A 90 -3.23 4.37 -12.15
CA THR A 90 -4.30 3.93 -11.28
C THR A 90 -4.91 2.61 -11.73
N GLY A 91 -5.33 1.79 -10.76
CA GLY A 91 -6.20 0.66 -10.99
C GLY A 91 -7.68 1.07 -10.94
N SER A 92 -8.51 0.48 -11.79
CA SER A 92 -9.96 0.58 -11.74
C SER A 92 -10.55 -0.77 -11.35
N SER A 93 -11.71 -0.72 -10.71
CA SER A 93 -12.50 -1.93 -10.44
C SER A 93 -13.59 -2.18 -11.49
N ASN A 94 -13.76 -1.27 -12.44
CA ASN A 94 -14.80 -1.38 -13.46
C ASN A 94 -14.23 -1.14 -14.86
N PRO A 95 -14.06 -2.22 -15.65
CA PRO A 95 -13.52 -2.12 -17.01
C PRO A 95 -14.39 -1.29 -17.95
N LYS A 96 -15.70 -1.31 -17.79
CA LYS A 96 -16.62 -0.49 -18.62
C LYS A 96 -16.36 1.01 -18.51
N ARG A 97 -15.78 1.46 -17.37
CA ARG A 97 -15.36 2.88 -17.23
C ARG A 97 -14.22 3.25 -18.16
N LEU A 98 -13.39 2.29 -18.56
CA LEU A 98 -12.28 2.54 -19.45
C LEU A 98 -12.71 2.64 -20.90
N GLU A 99 -13.86 2.10 -21.27
CA GLU A 99 -14.45 2.21 -22.62
C GLU A 99 -14.85 3.65 -22.95
N ASN A 100 -15.24 4.40 -21.93
CA ASN A 100 -15.54 5.83 -22.07
C ASN A 100 -14.27 6.68 -21.95
N ASN A 101 -14.30 7.86 -22.56
CA ASN A 101 -13.24 8.84 -22.40
C ASN A 101 -13.08 9.25 -20.94
N THR A 102 -11.85 9.25 -20.47
CA THR A 102 -11.52 9.69 -19.12
C THR A 102 -11.81 11.17 -18.94
N ARG A 103 -12.52 11.50 -17.87
CA ARG A 103 -12.73 12.87 -17.40
C ARG A 103 -11.84 13.12 -16.19
N PRO A 104 -10.71 13.82 -16.33
CA PRO A 104 -9.76 14.05 -15.26
C PRO A 104 -10.39 14.79 -14.06
N ASP A 105 -10.09 14.36 -12.85
CA ASP A 105 -10.44 15.07 -11.62
C ASP A 105 -9.61 16.37 -11.45
N SER A 106 -9.81 17.10 -10.35
CA SER A 106 -9.10 18.36 -10.11
C SER A 106 -7.58 18.17 -10.04
N THR A 107 -7.12 17.15 -9.34
CA THR A 107 -5.67 16.84 -9.23
C THR A 107 -5.12 16.38 -10.57
N GLU A 108 -5.79 15.50 -11.27
CA GLU A 108 -5.39 15.00 -12.58
C GLU A 108 -5.31 16.11 -13.64
N ARG A 109 -6.21 17.10 -13.55
CA ARG A 109 -6.12 18.30 -14.42
C ARG A 109 -4.84 19.09 -14.17
N GLU A 110 -4.45 19.29 -12.92
CA GLU A 110 -3.18 19.98 -12.62
C GLU A 110 -1.96 19.17 -13.09
N LEU A 111 -1.99 17.84 -12.95
CA LEU A 111 -0.95 16.96 -13.50
C LEU A 111 -0.85 17.09 -15.03
N LEU A 112 -1.96 17.02 -15.74
CA LEU A 112 -2.01 17.17 -17.21
C LEU A 112 -1.54 18.56 -17.65
N LYS A 113 -1.94 19.63 -16.97
CA LYS A 113 -1.42 21.00 -17.22
C LYS A 113 0.10 21.05 -17.03
N GLY A 114 0.62 20.34 -16.05
CA GLY A 114 2.06 20.22 -15.79
C GLY A 114 2.81 19.35 -16.80
N GLY A 115 2.11 18.62 -17.66
CA GLY A 115 2.71 17.72 -18.65
C GLY A 115 2.85 16.28 -18.18
N VAL A 116 2.14 15.89 -17.12
CA VAL A 116 2.08 14.51 -16.63
C VAL A 116 0.88 13.82 -17.25
N GLY A 117 1.04 12.58 -17.75
CA GLY A 117 -0.02 11.77 -18.30
C GLY A 117 -0.81 10.99 -17.22
N LEU A 118 -1.86 10.31 -17.67
CA LEU A 118 -2.60 9.36 -16.84
C LEU A 118 -2.59 7.99 -17.54
N VAL A 119 -2.39 6.94 -16.75
CA VAL A 119 -2.48 5.56 -17.20
C VAL A 119 -3.43 4.83 -16.26
N ILE A 120 -4.49 4.26 -16.82
CA ILE A 120 -5.55 3.63 -16.04
C ILE A 120 -5.74 2.21 -16.57
N THR A 121 -5.67 1.23 -15.67
CA THR A 121 -5.90 -0.18 -16.00
C THR A 121 -6.90 -0.81 -15.05
N VAL A 122 -7.15 -2.11 -15.17
CA VAL A 122 -8.09 -2.84 -14.30
C VAL A 122 -7.34 -3.81 -13.44
N VAL A 123 -7.33 -3.54 -12.13
CA VAL A 123 -6.84 -4.46 -11.11
C VAL A 123 -8.04 -5.18 -10.52
N GLN A 124 -8.50 -6.22 -11.19
CA GLN A 124 -9.65 -7.01 -10.78
C GLN A 124 -9.61 -8.40 -11.40
N GLU A 125 -10.61 -9.21 -11.04
CA GLU A 125 -10.76 -10.54 -11.59
C GLU A 125 -10.80 -10.57 -13.12
N PRO A 126 -10.08 -11.50 -13.74
CA PRO A 126 -10.28 -11.79 -15.16
C PRO A 126 -11.73 -12.21 -15.41
N GLY A 127 -12.31 -11.74 -16.43
CA GLY A 127 -13.71 -11.97 -16.81
C GLY A 127 -14.17 -10.92 -17.78
N THR A 128 -13.26 -9.99 -18.08
CA THR A 128 -13.45 -8.90 -19.02
C THR A 128 -12.63 -9.18 -20.26
N TYR A 129 -13.07 -8.70 -21.39
CA TYR A 129 -12.37 -8.84 -22.69
C TYR A 129 -12.21 -10.30 -23.17
N GLY A 130 -13.27 -11.10 -22.96
CA GLY A 130 -13.37 -12.47 -23.48
C GLY A 130 -12.81 -13.56 -22.56
N GLN A 131 -12.41 -13.20 -21.36
CA GLN A 131 -11.94 -14.17 -20.36
C GLN A 131 -13.07 -14.53 -19.37
N HIS A 132 -13.10 -15.78 -18.94
CA HIS A 132 -13.98 -16.22 -17.85
C HIS A 132 -13.35 -15.90 -16.48
N LYS A 133 -14.17 -15.93 -15.45
CA LYS A 133 -13.71 -15.69 -14.08
C LYS A 133 -12.74 -16.81 -13.66
N LEU A 134 -11.49 -16.45 -13.44
CA LEU A 134 -10.43 -17.37 -13.05
C LEU A 134 -10.19 -17.43 -11.55
N SER A 135 -10.88 -16.58 -10.76
CA SER A 135 -10.59 -16.43 -9.33
C SER A 135 -10.74 -17.71 -8.54
N MET A 136 -11.77 -18.50 -8.79
CA MET A 136 -11.99 -19.76 -8.08
C MET A 136 -10.93 -20.79 -8.43
N GLU A 137 -10.64 -20.97 -9.72
CA GLU A 137 -9.61 -21.89 -10.19
C GLU A 137 -8.21 -21.47 -9.72
N SER A 138 -7.91 -20.17 -9.77
CA SER A 138 -6.70 -19.59 -9.22
C SER A 138 -6.51 -19.94 -7.74
N GLU A 139 -7.56 -19.77 -6.92
CA GLU A 139 -7.54 -20.13 -5.51
C GLU A 139 -7.30 -21.62 -5.28
N GLN A 140 -7.95 -22.49 -6.06
CA GLN A 140 -7.79 -23.94 -5.96
C GLN A 140 -6.37 -24.39 -6.36
N ARG A 141 -5.84 -23.83 -7.46
CA ARG A 141 -4.48 -24.13 -7.91
C ARG A 141 -3.43 -23.68 -6.91
N PHE A 142 -3.61 -22.46 -6.39
CA PHE A 142 -2.74 -21.92 -5.35
C PHE A 142 -2.79 -22.78 -4.07
N ALA A 143 -3.98 -23.14 -3.59
CA ALA A 143 -4.13 -23.92 -2.38
C ALA A 143 -3.43 -25.29 -2.44
N LYS A 144 -3.34 -25.88 -3.65
CA LYS A 144 -2.67 -27.18 -3.86
C LYS A 144 -1.15 -27.08 -4.05
N SER A 145 -0.64 -25.93 -4.51
CA SER A 145 0.76 -25.84 -4.95
C SER A 145 1.57 -24.80 -4.19
N LEU A 146 0.92 -23.85 -3.52
CA LEU A 146 1.51 -22.64 -2.95
C LEU A 146 2.36 -21.84 -3.96
N ASN A 147 2.07 -21.99 -5.26
CA ASN A 147 2.75 -21.19 -6.28
C ASN A 147 2.15 -19.79 -6.35
N PRO A 148 2.92 -18.72 -6.03
CA PRO A 148 2.40 -17.36 -5.98
C PRO A 148 1.89 -16.85 -7.33
N ARG A 149 2.38 -17.39 -8.46
CA ARG A 149 1.90 -17.05 -9.80
C ARG A 149 0.43 -17.41 -9.98
N PHE A 150 -0.04 -18.49 -9.37
CA PHE A 150 -1.44 -18.91 -9.47
C PHE A 150 -2.38 -18.08 -8.61
N LYS A 151 -1.85 -17.22 -7.76
CA LYS A 151 -2.66 -16.34 -6.92
C LYS A 151 -2.81 -14.97 -7.56
N ILE A 152 -4.03 -14.62 -7.95
CA ILE A 152 -4.35 -13.35 -8.61
C ILE A 152 -3.78 -12.15 -7.84
N GLN A 153 -3.91 -12.15 -6.51
CA GLN A 153 -3.46 -11.06 -5.65
C GLN A 153 -1.94 -10.91 -5.61
N TYR A 154 -1.20 -12.02 -5.67
CA TYR A 154 0.26 -11.96 -5.61
C TYR A 154 0.88 -11.64 -6.95
N TRP A 155 0.34 -12.19 -8.02
CA TRP A 155 0.93 -12.04 -9.34
C TRP A 155 0.14 -11.11 -10.27
N ALA A 156 -1.11 -11.43 -10.58
CA ALA A 156 -1.83 -10.78 -11.66
C ALA A 156 -2.09 -9.28 -11.42
N TRP A 157 -2.46 -8.91 -10.20
CA TRP A 157 -2.75 -7.50 -9.90
C TRP A 157 -1.53 -6.59 -9.98
N PRO A 158 -0.38 -6.87 -9.32
CA PRO A 158 0.79 -6.02 -9.47
C PRO A 158 1.39 -6.12 -10.87
N ALA A 159 1.41 -7.31 -11.51
CA ALA A 159 1.86 -7.47 -12.89
C ALA A 159 1.08 -6.58 -13.86
N THR A 160 -0.23 -6.46 -13.68
CA THR A 160 -1.09 -5.57 -14.48
C THR A 160 -0.59 -4.11 -14.47
N LEU A 161 -0.25 -3.58 -13.29
CA LEU A 161 0.28 -2.21 -13.17
C LEU A 161 1.64 -2.07 -13.86
N MET A 162 2.54 -3.02 -13.63
CA MET A 162 3.87 -3.01 -14.23
C MET A 162 3.81 -3.14 -15.77
N ARG A 163 2.89 -3.95 -16.30
CA ARG A 163 2.64 -4.07 -17.75
C ARG A 163 2.00 -2.81 -18.33
N ALA A 164 1.13 -2.12 -17.57
CA ALA A 164 0.59 -0.82 -17.98
C ALA A 164 1.69 0.25 -18.10
N ILE A 165 2.74 0.21 -17.26
CA ILE A 165 3.93 1.05 -17.40
C ILE A 165 4.67 0.72 -18.71
N THR A 166 4.86 -0.56 -19.00
CA THR A 166 5.50 -1.03 -20.24
C THR A 166 4.71 -0.55 -21.45
N THR A 167 3.37 -0.65 -21.40
CA THR A 167 2.48 -0.16 -22.47
C THR A 167 2.62 1.34 -22.69
N ALA A 168 2.59 2.15 -21.62
CA ALA A 168 2.74 3.59 -21.75
C ALA A 168 4.10 3.98 -22.37
N TYR A 169 5.18 3.35 -21.94
CA TYR A 169 6.52 3.64 -22.46
C TYR A 169 6.80 3.05 -23.87
N SER A 170 5.95 2.13 -24.36
CA SER A 170 5.99 1.71 -25.77
C SER A 170 5.40 2.77 -26.72
N GLU A 171 4.51 3.63 -26.23
CA GLU A 171 3.88 4.72 -26.96
C GLU A 171 4.78 5.99 -27.01
N LYS A 172 5.98 5.84 -27.61
CA LYS A 172 7.07 6.84 -27.59
C LYS A 172 6.69 8.20 -28.16
N GLU A 173 5.68 8.29 -29.04
CA GLU A 173 5.17 9.54 -29.58
C GLU A 173 4.30 10.32 -28.57
N HIS A 174 3.87 9.68 -27.49
CA HIS A 174 2.94 10.21 -26.51
C HIS A 174 3.52 10.28 -25.08
N PHE A 175 4.46 9.42 -24.76
CA PHE A 175 5.11 9.39 -23.45
C PHE A 175 6.63 9.49 -23.56
N GLU A 176 7.22 10.26 -22.67
CA GLU A 176 8.64 10.25 -22.36
C GLU A 176 8.87 9.48 -21.06
N LYS A 177 10.03 8.84 -20.91
CA LYS A 177 10.44 8.26 -19.62
C LYS A 177 10.51 9.35 -18.56
N GLY A 178 9.96 9.08 -17.39
CA GLY A 178 9.88 10.04 -16.31
C GLY A 178 9.33 9.40 -15.04
N LYS A 179 8.84 10.22 -14.13
CA LYS A 179 8.26 9.76 -12.88
C LYS A 179 6.95 9.00 -13.13
N ALA A 180 6.83 7.80 -12.56
CA ALA A 180 5.60 7.03 -12.53
C ALA A 180 5.14 6.87 -11.09
N VAL A 181 3.95 7.41 -10.78
CA VAL A 181 3.35 7.37 -9.45
C VAL A 181 2.10 6.51 -9.50
N ALA A 182 2.03 5.49 -8.67
CA ALA A 182 0.83 4.69 -8.56
C ALA A 182 -0.01 5.05 -7.34
N SER A 183 -1.34 5.03 -7.49
CA SER A 183 -2.26 5.21 -6.37
C SER A 183 -3.50 4.35 -6.47
N GLY A 184 -4.12 4.11 -5.32
CA GLY A 184 -5.39 3.40 -5.24
C GLY A 184 -5.75 2.98 -3.83
N GLY A 185 -6.91 2.33 -3.69
CA GLY A 185 -7.41 1.82 -2.42
C GLY A 185 -7.83 0.35 -2.52
N SER A 186 -7.80 -0.40 -1.42
CA SER A 186 -8.09 -1.82 -1.36
C SER A 186 -7.18 -2.62 -2.30
N LYS A 187 -7.71 -3.48 -3.16
CA LYS A 187 -6.92 -4.17 -4.19
C LYS A 187 -6.12 -3.22 -5.07
N ASN A 188 -6.67 -2.05 -5.39
CA ASN A 188 -5.96 -0.99 -6.13
C ASN A 188 -4.91 -0.26 -5.27
N GLY A 189 -4.85 -0.49 -3.96
CA GLY A 189 -3.81 -0.03 -3.05
C GLY A 189 -2.76 -1.11 -2.77
N ALA A 190 -3.18 -2.36 -2.61
CA ALA A 190 -2.29 -3.50 -2.42
C ALA A 190 -1.39 -3.74 -3.64
N SER A 191 -1.97 -3.66 -4.84
CA SER A 191 -1.23 -3.89 -6.08
C SER A 191 -0.06 -2.93 -6.31
N PRO A 192 -0.22 -1.60 -6.19
CA PRO A 192 0.91 -0.68 -6.33
C PRO A 192 1.94 -0.81 -5.21
N SER A 193 1.51 -1.20 -3.98
CA SER A 193 2.43 -1.45 -2.87
C SER A 193 3.36 -2.64 -3.15
N MET A 194 2.87 -3.66 -3.82
CA MET A 194 3.71 -4.77 -4.29
C MET A 194 4.53 -4.39 -5.53
N ALA A 195 3.89 -3.79 -6.53
CA ALA A 195 4.54 -3.48 -7.80
C ALA A 195 5.77 -2.57 -7.61
N ILE A 196 5.71 -1.59 -6.70
CA ILE A 196 6.83 -0.66 -6.44
C ILE A 196 8.07 -1.34 -5.85
N ILE A 197 7.91 -2.50 -5.21
CA ILE A 197 9.04 -3.30 -4.71
C ILE A 197 9.88 -3.84 -5.87
N HIS A 198 9.23 -4.19 -6.98
CA HIS A 198 9.84 -4.90 -8.10
C HIS A 198 10.19 -4.01 -9.29
N ASP A 199 9.40 -2.97 -9.54
CA ASP A 199 9.52 -2.14 -10.75
C ASP A 199 10.20 -0.80 -10.44
N ASP A 200 11.46 -0.69 -10.81
CA ASP A 200 12.26 0.52 -10.60
C ASP A 200 11.80 1.73 -11.41
N ARG A 201 10.91 1.53 -12.38
CA ARG A 201 10.26 2.61 -13.13
C ARG A 201 9.21 3.36 -12.30
N MET A 202 8.71 2.72 -11.23
CA MET A 202 7.81 3.36 -10.28
C MET A 202 8.62 4.19 -9.27
N THR A 203 8.26 5.45 -9.12
CA THR A 203 9.00 6.42 -8.31
C THR A 203 8.25 6.86 -7.06
N ALA A 204 6.94 6.59 -6.97
CA ALA A 204 6.17 6.85 -5.77
C ALA A 204 4.91 5.99 -5.69
N VAL A 205 4.41 5.80 -4.45
CA VAL A 205 3.16 5.12 -4.15
C VAL A 205 2.33 5.89 -3.12
N HIS A 206 1.04 6.10 -3.45
CA HIS A 206 0.05 6.64 -2.54
C HIS A 206 -1.11 5.64 -2.43
N ALA A 207 -1.11 4.82 -1.38
CA ALA A 207 -2.06 3.73 -1.25
C ALA A 207 -2.97 3.90 -0.03
N THR A 208 -4.27 3.82 -0.28
CA THR A 208 -5.25 3.72 0.80
C THR A 208 -5.63 2.26 1.00
N VAL A 209 -5.68 1.82 2.26
CA VAL A 209 -6.11 0.46 2.57
C VAL A 209 -5.21 -0.59 1.89
N SER A 210 -3.96 -0.63 2.29
CA SER A 210 -2.96 -1.56 1.77
C SER A 210 -2.35 -2.41 2.89
N PRO A 211 -2.08 -3.69 2.67
CA PRO A 211 -1.28 -4.50 3.58
C PRO A 211 0.20 -4.09 3.44
N ILE A 212 0.71 -3.34 4.39
CA ILE A 212 2.07 -2.77 4.36
C ILE A 212 3.06 -3.46 5.31
N TRP A 213 2.53 -4.10 6.36
CA TRP A 213 3.33 -4.73 7.41
C TRP A 213 3.40 -6.24 7.27
N ASP A 214 4.48 -6.82 7.73
CA ASP A 214 4.76 -8.25 7.78
C ASP A 214 4.51 -8.82 9.18
N SER A 215 3.36 -8.53 9.76
CA SER A 215 2.99 -9.00 11.09
C SER A 215 2.92 -10.54 11.17
N PRO A 216 3.06 -11.13 12.35
CA PRO A 216 2.94 -12.58 12.53
C PRO A 216 1.65 -13.16 11.93
N LEU A 217 0.53 -12.45 12.06
CA LEU A 217 -0.73 -12.86 11.45
C LEU A 217 -0.66 -12.91 9.91
N ARG A 218 0.04 -11.98 9.28
CA ARG A 218 0.24 -11.96 7.82
C ARG A 218 1.25 -13.00 7.35
N LEU A 219 2.19 -13.35 8.20
CA LEU A 219 3.17 -14.41 7.95
C LEU A 219 2.65 -15.80 8.29
N ASN A 220 1.35 -15.95 8.57
CA ASN A 220 0.70 -17.20 8.93
C ASN A 220 1.35 -17.88 10.15
N ASP A 221 1.76 -17.10 11.15
CA ASP A 221 2.22 -17.64 12.41
C ASP A 221 1.08 -18.39 13.13
N GLU A 222 1.24 -19.69 13.29
CA GLU A 222 0.20 -20.56 13.85
C GLU A 222 -0.16 -20.17 15.29
N LYS A 223 0.86 -19.79 16.10
CA LYS A 223 0.65 -19.38 17.48
C LYS A 223 -0.17 -18.10 17.55
N ALA A 224 0.19 -17.08 16.76
CA ALA A 224 -0.55 -15.84 16.70
C ALA A 224 -2.01 -16.05 16.26
N TRP A 225 -2.25 -16.96 15.33
CA TRP A 225 -3.59 -17.33 14.90
C TRP A 225 -4.38 -18.06 15.95
N LYS A 226 -3.77 -19.03 16.67
CA LYS A 226 -4.41 -19.74 17.77
C LYS A 226 -4.76 -18.79 18.92
N GLU A 227 -3.84 -17.91 19.31
CA GLU A 227 -4.10 -16.89 20.33
C GLU A 227 -5.28 -15.98 19.95
N LEU A 228 -5.40 -15.65 18.67
CA LEU A 228 -6.52 -14.88 18.18
C LEU A 228 -7.84 -15.68 18.18
N TRP A 229 -7.79 -16.98 17.86
CA TRP A 229 -8.97 -17.86 17.84
C TRP A 229 -9.51 -18.18 19.22
N ASP A 230 -8.68 -18.22 20.22
CA ASP A 230 -9.07 -18.49 21.61
C ASP A 230 -9.72 -17.28 22.31
N GLN A 231 -9.75 -16.10 21.64
CA GLN A 231 -10.38 -14.93 22.22
C GLN A 231 -11.91 -15.04 22.30
N PRO A 232 -12.53 -14.61 23.42
CA PRO A 232 -13.97 -14.61 23.59
C PRO A 232 -14.67 -13.78 22.49
N GLY A 233 -15.84 -14.25 22.05
CA GLY A 233 -16.68 -13.54 21.09
C GLY A 233 -16.27 -13.68 19.64
N ARG A 234 -15.18 -14.36 19.35
CA ARG A 234 -14.78 -14.64 17.99
C ARG A 234 -15.72 -15.63 17.31
N ARG A 235 -16.29 -15.22 16.19
CA ARG A 235 -17.13 -16.07 15.35
C ARG A 235 -16.64 -16.07 13.93
N GLY A 236 -16.40 -17.26 13.40
CA GLY A 236 -16.05 -17.45 11.98
C GLY A 236 -14.69 -16.89 11.58
N GLY A 237 -14.33 -17.11 10.33
CA GLY A 237 -13.09 -16.59 9.77
C GLY A 237 -13.14 -15.07 9.65
N PHE A 238 -12.15 -14.42 10.16
CA PHE A 238 -11.87 -13.06 9.81
C PHE A 238 -11.58 -13.00 8.30
N THR A 239 -12.42 -12.33 7.55
CA THR A 239 -12.33 -12.27 6.09
C THR A 239 -11.41 -11.12 5.65
N GLY A 240 -10.33 -10.91 6.34
CA GLY A 240 -9.47 -9.75 6.22
C GLY A 240 -8.76 -9.60 4.90
N GLY A 241 -9.45 -9.61 3.80
CA GLY A 241 -8.94 -9.20 2.50
C GLY A 241 -7.64 -9.92 2.09
N HIS A 242 -6.92 -9.33 1.17
CA HIS A 242 -5.65 -9.85 0.67
C HIS A 242 -4.66 -10.08 1.79
N PHE A 243 -4.05 -11.26 1.83
CA PHE A 243 -3.09 -11.67 2.85
C PHE A 243 -3.70 -11.84 4.26
N GLY A 244 -4.97 -12.20 4.31
CA GLY A 244 -5.69 -12.49 5.56
C GLY A 244 -6.00 -13.98 5.72
N PRO A 245 -6.72 -14.34 6.81
CA PRO A 245 -6.96 -15.72 7.25
C PRO A 245 -7.65 -16.65 6.26
N ASN A 246 -8.41 -16.14 5.30
CA ASN A 246 -9.07 -16.96 4.27
C ASN A 246 -8.10 -17.80 3.43
N PHE A 247 -6.88 -17.38 3.37
CA PHE A 247 -5.82 -18.14 2.79
C PHE A 247 -5.55 -19.44 3.49
N ASN A 248 -5.42 -19.36 4.81
CA ASN A 248 -4.98 -20.44 5.66
C ASN A 248 -5.95 -21.60 5.56
N GLN A 249 -7.23 -21.33 5.68
CA GLN A 249 -8.25 -22.35 5.68
C GLN A 249 -8.27 -23.14 4.37
N ARG A 250 -8.24 -22.48 3.23
CA ARG A 250 -8.27 -23.16 1.92
C ARG A 250 -7.06 -24.07 1.69
N VAL A 251 -5.88 -23.64 2.14
CA VAL A 251 -4.67 -24.45 2.03
C VAL A 251 -4.74 -25.67 2.96
N LEU A 252 -5.19 -25.45 4.20
CA LEU A 252 -5.39 -26.52 5.16
C LEU A 252 -6.46 -27.51 4.70
N ASP A 253 -7.58 -27.02 4.15
CA ASP A 253 -8.66 -27.85 3.56
C ASP A 253 -8.17 -28.67 2.35
N ALA A 254 -7.17 -28.15 1.63
CA ALA A 254 -6.52 -28.86 0.52
C ALA A 254 -5.43 -29.84 0.96
N GLY A 255 -5.22 -30.03 2.26
CA GLY A 255 -4.24 -30.96 2.83
C GLY A 255 -2.87 -30.37 3.13
N GLY A 256 -2.69 -29.05 2.98
CA GLY A 256 -1.49 -28.33 3.42
C GLY A 256 -1.43 -28.18 4.95
N THR A 257 -0.28 -27.78 5.45
CA THR A 257 -0.03 -27.58 6.88
C THR A 257 0.25 -26.11 7.21
N TRP A 258 0.17 -25.76 8.51
CA TRP A 258 0.64 -24.45 8.99
C TRP A 258 2.11 -24.21 8.66
N LYS A 259 2.92 -25.25 8.70
CA LYS A 259 4.34 -25.16 8.35
C LYS A 259 4.54 -24.78 6.88
N ASP A 260 3.73 -25.35 5.98
CA ASP A 260 3.79 -25.00 4.55
C ASP A 260 3.38 -23.54 4.33
N LEU A 261 2.33 -23.07 5.00
CA LEU A 261 1.89 -21.70 4.94
C LEU A 261 2.93 -20.70 5.47
N GLN A 262 3.54 -21.02 6.61
CA GLN A 262 4.60 -20.20 7.19
C GLN A 262 5.82 -20.12 6.26
N ASN A 263 6.29 -21.26 5.77
CA ASN A 263 7.40 -21.30 4.83
C ASN A 263 7.10 -20.44 3.59
N PHE A 264 5.94 -20.67 2.97
CA PHE A 264 5.51 -19.91 1.79
C PHE A 264 5.50 -18.39 2.06
N THR A 265 4.86 -17.95 3.14
CA THR A 265 4.75 -16.51 3.43
C THR A 265 6.09 -15.88 3.80
N HIS A 266 6.99 -16.62 4.45
CA HIS A 266 8.36 -16.16 4.68
C HIS A 266 9.15 -16.05 3.38
N ASP A 267 9.05 -17.03 2.49
CA ASP A 267 9.77 -17.07 1.20
C ASP A 267 9.39 -15.91 0.28
N ILE A 268 8.13 -15.45 0.33
CA ILE A 268 7.67 -14.34 -0.50
C ILE A 268 7.59 -12.99 0.24
N SER A 269 7.87 -12.93 1.53
CA SER A 269 7.66 -11.72 2.35
C SER A 269 8.39 -10.49 1.81
N ASP A 270 9.62 -10.66 1.34
CA ASP A 270 10.44 -9.60 0.75
C ASP A 270 9.91 -9.12 -0.63
N GLN A 271 8.99 -9.86 -1.22
CA GLN A 271 8.39 -9.53 -2.50
C GLN A 271 6.98 -8.92 -2.35
N VAL A 272 6.45 -8.88 -1.13
CA VAL A 272 5.04 -8.51 -0.87
C VAL A 272 4.92 -7.31 0.06
N PHE A 273 5.73 -7.23 1.13
CA PHE A 273 5.52 -6.24 2.18
C PHE A 273 6.47 -5.05 2.07
N ILE A 274 5.90 -3.85 2.14
CA ILE A 274 6.66 -2.58 2.18
C ILE A 274 7.62 -2.57 3.37
N SER A 275 7.17 -3.05 4.54
CA SER A 275 7.98 -3.10 5.76
C SER A 275 9.34 -3.81 5.57
N ARG A 276 9.36 -4.89 4.78
CA ARG A 276 10.58 -5.62 4.44
C ARG A 276 11.51 -4.86 3.48
N ASN A 277 10.96 -3.97 2.68
CA ASN A 277 11.65 -3.28 1.60
C ASN A 277 11.93 -1.80 1.87
N LEU A 278 11.53 -1.28 3.04
CA LEU A 278 11.55 0.15 3.35
C LEU A 278 12.93 0.80 3.11
N LYS A 279 14.01 0.14 3.56
CA LYS A 279 15.39 0.62 3.37
C LYS A 279 15.78 0.69 1.89
N ALA A 280 15.45 -0.33 1.11
CA ALA A 280 15.75 -0.39 -0.32
C ALA A 280 14.95 0.66 -1.10
N LEU A 281 13.66 0.80 -0.80
CA LEU A 281 12.78 1.80 -1.41
C LEU A 281 13.27 3.23 -1.13
N ARG A 282 13.65 3.53 0.10
CA ARG A 282 14.25 4.83 0.47
C ARG A 282 15.58 5.09 -0.25
N LYS A 283 16.47 4.09 -0.31
CA LYS A 283 17.73 4.20 -1.05
C LYS A 283 17.49 4.49 -2.55
N ARG A 284 16.40 3.98 -3.11
CA ARG A 284 15.97 4.23 -4.49
C ARG A 284 15.30 5.61 -4.67
N GLY A 285 15.05 6.35 -3.59
CA GLY A 285 14.37 7.64 -3.61
C GLY A 285 12.87 7.54 -3.87
N VAL A 286 12.23 6.45 -3.45
CA VAL A 286 10.79 6.26 -3.61
C VAL A 286 10.03 7.05 -2.56
N ASP A 287 9.12 7.93 -3.02
CA ASP A 287 8.17 8.59 -2.13
C ASP A 287 6.98 7.67 -1.82
N MET A 288 6.58 7.63 -0.56
CA MET A 288 5.51 6.74 -0.10
C MET A 288 4.57 7.48 0.86
N LEU A 289 3.27 7.18 0.75
CA LEU A 289 2.28 7.57 1.75
C LEU A 289 1.13 6.56 1.77
N PHE A 290 0.85 6.02 2.95
CA PHE A 290 -0.19 5.02 3.15
C PHE A 290 -1.32 5.58 4.03
N HIS A 291 -2.57 5.21 3.73
CA HIS A 291 -3.75 5.69 4.46
C HIS A 291 -4.57 4.52 5.03
N PRO A 292 -4.12 3.87 6.09
CA PRO A 292 -4.95 2.89 6.79
C PRO A 292 -6.06 3.58 7.58
N GLY A 293 -7.23 2.94 7.65
CA GLY A 293 -8.32 3.36 8.52
C GLY A 293 -8.31 2.58 9.83
N THR A 294 -8.67 3.19 10.95
CA THR A 294 -8.66 2.50 12.25
C THR A 294 -9.72 1.39 12.37
N HIS A 295 -10.69 1.33 11.43
CA HIS A 295 -11.73 0.29 11.32
C HIS A 295 -11.63 -0.50 10.03
N ASP A 296 -10.48 -0.43 9.38
CA ASP A 296 -10.29 -1.16 8.15
C ASP A 296 -9.78 -2.57 8.43
N PHE A 297 -10.50 -3.56 7.94
CA PHE A 297 -10.11 -4.96 8.09
C PHE A 297 -8.80 -5.31 7.37
N VAL A 298 -8.32 -4.47 6.48
CA VAL A 298 -7.00 -4.63 5.85
C VAL A 298 -5.89 -4.10 6.75
N ALA A 299 -6.18 -3.21 7.69
CA ALA A 299 -5.21 -2.60 8.59
C ALA A 299 -5.30 -3.16 10.03
N PHE A 300 -5.64 -4.41 10.18
CA PHE A 300 -5.87 -5.09 11.46
C PHE A 300 -4.63 -5.21 12.35
N ASP A 301 -3.45 -4.96 11.83
CA ASP A 301 -2.15 -5.11 12.48
C ASP A 301 -1.43 -3.76 12.72
N MET A 302 -2.21 -2.69 12.90
CA MET A 302 -1.64 -1.34 13.08
C MET A 302 -0.77 -1.20 14.33
N ALA A 303 -1.15 -1.82 15.45
CA ALA A 303 -0.37 -1.73 16.68
C ALA A 303 0.97 -2.45 16.53
N TRP A 304 0.97 -3.60 15.87
CA TRP A 304 2.21 -4.30 15.51
C TRP A 304 3.06 -3.45 14.56
N GLY A 305 2.46 -2.91 13.51
CA GLY A 305 3.13 -2.08 12.52
C GLY A 305 3.75 -0.82 13.12
N GLY A 306 3.02 -0.12 13.98
CA GLY A 306 3.52 1.08 14.64
C GLY A 306 4.69 0.81 15.59
N LYS A 307 4.68 -0.36 16.26
CA LYS A 307 5.78 -0.80 17.13
C LYS A 307 7.05 -1.19 16.36
N HIS A 308 6.90 -1.93 15.26
CA HIS A 308 8.04 -2.55 14.56
C HIS A 308 8.54 -1.74 13.36
N HIS A 309 7.67 -0.91 12.77
CA HIS A 309 7.96 -0.10 11.58
C HIS A 309 7.47 1.35 11.74
N PRO A 310 7.87 2.08 12.81
CA PRO A 310 7.34 3.41 13.13
C PRO A 310 7.65 4.48 12.08
N THR A 311 8.59 4.22 11.20
CA THR A 311 9.05 5.19 10.19
C THR A 311 8.36 5.03 8.83
N ILE A 312 7.41 4.12 8.66
CA ILE A 312 6.60 4.05 7.44
C ILE A 312 5.67 5.27 7.41
N PRO A 313 5.68 6.08 6.33
CA PRO A 313 4.80 7.24 6.23
C PRO A 313 3.33 6.82 6.15
N ILE A 314 2.55 7.13 7.18
CA ILE A 314 1.13 6.79 7.25
C ILE A 314 0.27 8.01 7.64
N TYR A 315 -0.96 8.03 7.13
CA TYR A 315 -2.02 8.88 7.65
C TYR A 315 -3.19 8.00 8.12
N LEU A 316 -3.38 7.91 9.43
CA LEU A 316 -4.41 7.11 10.06
C LEU A 316 -5.75 7.86 10.05
N GLY A 317 -6.72 7.34 9.34
CA GLY A 317 -8.08 7.86 9.42
C GLY A 317 -8.77 7.36 10.70
N ALA A 318 -8.90 8.22 11.73
CA ALA A 318 -9.66 7.86 12.93
C ALA A 318 -11.11 7.54 12.55
N ASN A 319 -11.65 6.42 13.03
CA ASN A 319 -13.01 5.96 12.74
C ASN A 319 -13.35 5.80 11.25
N THR A 320 -12.35 5.53 10.40
CA THR A 320 -12.58 5.19 9.00
C THR A 320 -12.45 3.68 8.78
N GLY A 321 -13.42 3.12 8.06
CA GLY A 321 -13.39 1.72 7.61
C GLY A 321 -12.95 1.60 6.15
N HIS A 322 -13.20 0.43 5.57
CA HIS A 322 -12.87 0.13 4.18
C HIS A 322 -13.63 0.99 3.16
N GLY A 323 -14.87 1.34 3.46
CA GLY A 323 -15.69 2.25 2.65
C GLY A 323 -15.67 3.66 3.23
N LYS A 324 -15.27 4.64 2.41
CA LYS A 324 -15.15 6.04 2.84
C LYS A 324 -16.32 6.93 2.42
N ARG A 325 -17.39 6.37 1.87
CA ARG A 325 -18.50 7.16 1.32
C ARG A 325 -19.16 8.02 2.39
N GLY A 326 -19.26 9.32 2.11
CA GLY A 326 -19.97 10.27 2.95
C GLY A 326 -19.25 10.73 4.23
N HIS A 327 -18.00 10.34 4.43
CA HIS A 327 -17.25 10.73 5.62
C HIS A 327 -16.50 12.07 5.39
N PRO A 328 -16.51 13.04 6.34
CA PRO A 328 -15.76 14.30 6.24
C PRO A 328 -14.26 14.13 5.94
N LYS A 329 -13.71 12.96 6.25
CA LYS A 329 -12.33 12.56 6.00
C LYS A 329 -12.01 12.32 4.53
N THR A 330 -13.01 12.14 3.66
CA THR A 330 -12.79 11.98 2.20
C THR A 330 -12.09 13.20 1.61
N GLU A 331 -12.42 14.40 2.06
CA GLU A 331 -11.76 15.63 1.65
C GLU A 331 -10.29 15.66 2.06
N ARG A 332 -9.98 15.24 3.30
CA ARG A 332 -8.59 15.18 3.78
C ARG A 332 -7.74 14.19 2.97
N ASP A 333 -8.29 13.05 2.64
CA ASP A 333 -7.62 12.05 1.80
C ASP A 333 -7.37 12.59 0.39
N GLN A 334 -8.33 13.31 -0.18
CA GLN A 334 -8.18 13.92 -1.52
C GLN A 334 -7.12 15.02 -1.52
N GLN A 335 -7.14 15.89 -0.51
CA GLN A 335 -6.13 16.95 -0.37
C GLN A 335 -4.73 16.36 -0.13
N ASN A 336 -4.61 15.34 0.72
CA ASN A 336 -3.35 14.68 0.99
C ASN A 336 -2.78 13.99 -0.26
N LYS A 337 -3.64 13.32 -1.05
CA LYS A 337 -3.26 12.75 -2.34
C LYS A 337 -2.80 13.84 -3.30
N ALA A 338 -3.54 14.95 -3.41
CA ALA A 338 -3.19 16.05 -4.29
C ALA A 338 -1.82 16.67 -3.90
N ALA A 339 -1.62 16.96 -2.61
CA ALA A 339 -0.37 17.49 -2.10
C ALA A 339 0.81 16.54 -2.39
N PHE A 340 0.63 15.25 -2.14
CA PHE A 340 1.63 14.22 -2.41
C PHE A 340 1.99 14.15 -3.90
N MET A 341 0.99 14.06 -4.79
CA MET A 341 1.20 13.97 -6.23
C MET A 341 1.89 15.22 -6.78
N LEU A 342 1.41 16.40 -6.40
CA LEU A 342 1.98 17.67 -6.88
C LEU A 342 3.43 17.85 -6.39
N LYS A 343 3.71 17.53 -5.12
CA LYS A 343 5.07 17.62 -4.59
C LYS A 343 6.01 16.64 -5.27
N HIS A 344 5.57 15.42 -5.52
CA HIS A 344 6.38 14.42 -6.21
C HIS A 344 6.68 14.83 -7.64
N PHE A 345 5.67 15.18 -8.45
CA PHE A 345 5.87 15.51 -9.87
C PHE A 345 6.55 16.87 -10.07
N PHE A 346 6.25 17.86 -9.22
CA PHE A 346 6.70 19.23 -9.38
C PHE A 346 7.44 19.77 -8.15
N PRO A 347 8.50 19.11 -7.66
CA PRO A 347 9.14 19.46 -6.38
C PRO A 347 9.65 20.90 -6.33
N GLN A 348 10.05 21.46 -7.48
CA GLN A 348 10.55 22.84 -7.59
C GLN A 348 9.45 23.91 -7.69
N LYS A 349 8.19 23.50 -7.97
CA LYS A 349 7.05 24.41 -8.10
C LYS A 349 6.13 24.37 -6.88
N VAL A 350 6.26 23.36 -6.05
CA VAL A 350 5.49 23.23 -4.81
C VAL A 350 6.32 23.77 -3.66
N GLU A 351 5.86 24.88 -3.10
CA GLU A 351 6.45 25.48 -1.90
C GLU A 351 6.10 24.64 -0.67
N GLY A 352 7.10 24.38 0.15
CA GLY A 352 7.01 23.51 1.31
C GLY A 352 7.39 22.03 1.01
N ALA A 353 7.69 21.29 2.07
CA ALA A 353 7.98 19.86 2.04
C ALA A 353 6.78 19.07 2.60
N LEU A 354 6.59 17.85 2.16
CA LEU A 354 5.70 16.89 2.83
C LEU A 354 6.17 16.68 4.27
N LEU A 355 5.25 16.32 5.15
CA LEU A 355 5.60 15.91 6.50
C LEU A 355 6.22 14.52 6.50
N GLU A 356 7.28 14.34 7.27
CA GLU A 356 7.90 13.03 7.52
C GLU A 356 7.30 12.38 8.77
N PRO A 357 7.40 11.04 8.93
CA PRO A 357 6.94 10.37 10.14
C PRO A 357 7.61 10.94 11.40
N PRO A 358 6.83 11.36 12.40
CA PRO A 358 7.39 11.88 13.64
C PRO A 358 7.84 10.77 14.58
N ASN A 359 8.74 11.13 15.50
CA ASN A 359 9.05 10.34 16.68
C ASN A 359 7.98 10.55 17.74
N VAL A 360 7.69 9.50 18.50
CA VAL A 360 6.71 9.51 19.60
C VAL A 360 7.34 8.97 20.86
N GLU A 361 7.22 9.75 21.91
CA GLU A 361 7.54 9.32 23.27
C GLU A 361 6.27 9.39 24.13
N SER A 362 6.12 8.42 25.03
CA SER A 362 5.02 8.42 25.96
C SER A 362 5.44 7.92 27.35
N LYS A 363 4.89 8.53 28.38
CA LYS A 363 5.20 8.18 29.76
C LYS A 363 3.94 8.24 30.62
N VAL A 364 3.68 7.15 31.33
CA VAL A 364 2.65 7.14 32.37
C VAL A 364 3.18 7.90 33.59
N LYS A 365 2.41 8.90 34.01
CA LYS A 365 2.71 9.71 35.18
C LYS A 365 1.42 9.97 35.94
N ASP A 366 1.40 9.58 37.20
CA ASP A 366 0.20 9.68 38.08
C ASP A 366 -1.01 8.99 37.42
N LYS A 367 -2.02 9.77 37.05
CA LYS A 367 -3.27 9.31 36.42
C LYS A 367 -3.38 9.73 34.96
N ALA A 368 -2.27 10.01 34.31
CA ALA A 368 -2.23 10.48 32.94
C ALA A 368 -1.16 9.78 32.12
N LEU A 369 -1.33 9.77 30.80
CA LEU A 369 -0.30 9.45 29.80
C LEU A 369 0.17 10.77 29.19
N GLU A 370 1.40 11.15 29.47
CA GLU A 370 2.07 12.25 28.78
C GLU A 370 2.59 11.75 27.43
N VAL A 371 2.23 12.42 26.33
CA VAL A 371 2.66 12.08 24.99
C VAL A 371 3.38 13.26 24.37
N THR A 372 4.56 13.01 23.83
CA THR A 372 5.36 13.98 23.07
C THR A 372 5.59 13.48 21.66
N VAL A 373 5.30 14.32 20.67
CA VAL A 373 5.51 14.03 19.23
C VAL A 373 6.47 15.08 18.68
N THR A 374 7.58 14.59 18.11
CA THR A 374 8.65 15.45 17.58
C THR A 374 8.89 15.11 16.13
N PHE A 375 8.88 16.12 15.28
CA PHE A 375 9.16 15.96 13.86
C PHE A 375 10.66 16.08 13.57
N PRO A 376 11.20 15.32 12.60
CA PRO A 376 12.56 15.54 12.13
C PRO A 376 12.63 16.88 11.41
N ASN A 377 13.65 17.67 11.70
CA ASN A 377 13.94 18.99 11.12
C ASN A 377 12.82 20.03 11.31
N ASP A 378 12.97 21.20 10.72
CA ASP A 378 11.99 22.30 10.70
C ASP A 378 10.79 21.93 9.79
N SER A 379 9.96 21.00 10.23
CA SER A 379 8.83 20.47 9.45
C SER A 379 7.69 21.46 9.28
N ARG A 380 7.59 22.48 10.15
CA ARG A 380 6.57 23.54 10.15
C ARG A 380 5.14 23.03 10.08
N GLU A 381 4.87 21.98 10.84
CA GLU A 381 3.50 21.48 11.03
C GLU A 381 2.62 22.54 11.73
N GLU A 382 1.35 22.62 11.31
CA GLU A 382 0.43 23.69 11.68
C GLU A 382 -0.59 23.25 12.73
N SER A 383 -0.80 21.96 12.91
CA SER A 383 -1.76 21.41 13.86
C SER A 383 -1.36 20.03 14.32
N GLY A 384 -1.79 19.67 15.52
CA GLY A 384 -1.69 18.32 16.06
C GLY A 384 -3.00 17.96 16.80
N ARG A 385 -3.53 16.77 16.52
CA ARG A 385 -4.66 16.20 17.23
C ARG A 385 -4.36 14.76 17.58
N ILE A 386 -4.55 14.39 18.88
CA ILE A 386 -4.36 13.02 19.35
C ILE A 386 -5.72 12.33 19.51
N TRP A 387 -5.71 11.03 19.25
CA TRP A 387 -6.83 10.11 19.37
C TRP A 387 -6.40 8.93 20.22
N TRP A 388 -7.27 8.41 21.10
CA TRP A 388 -6.97 7.23 21.91
C TRP A 388 -8.19 6.36 22.11
N ILE A 389 -7.95 5.12 22.51
CA ILE A 389 -8.96 4.16 22.91
C ILE A 389 -8.40 3.26 24.01
N PHE A 390 -9.20 2.99 25.04
CA PHE A 390 -8.81 2.09 26.12
C PHE A 390 -9.21 0.65 25.78
N ASP A 391 -8.38 -0.29 26.23
CA ASP A 391 -8.61 -1.74 26.21
C ASP A 391 -9.09 -2.30 24.87
N ARG A 392 -8.72 -1.64 23.76
CA ARG A 392 -9.01 -2.16 22.44
C ARG A 392 -8.51 -3.58 22.28
N ALA A 393 -9.25 -4.43 21.59
CA ALA A 393 -8.92 -5.82 21.37
C ALA A 393 -7.54 -6.02 20.67
N SER A 394 -7.03 -7.22 20.66
CA SER A 394 -5.76 -7.55 20.01
C SER A 394 -5.85 -7.37 18.50
N ASP A 395 -4.71 -7.08 17.88
CA ASP A 395 -4.57 -7.01 16.43
C ASP A 395 -5.17 -8.26 15.77
N GLY A 396 -5.89 -8.05 14.66
CA GLY A 396 -6.57 -9.12 13.91
C GLY A 396 -7.90 -9.59 14.50
N SER A 397 -8.25 -9.18 15.72
CA SER A 397 -9.54 -9.52 16.32
C SER A 397 -10.69 -8.80 15.58
N PRO A 398 -11.85 -9.44 15.37
CA PRO A 398 -13.04 -8.75 14.84
C PRO A 398 -13.44 -7.53 15.67
N ASN A 399 -13.31 -7.60 17.00
CA ASN A 399 -13.59 -6.46 17.88
C ASN A 399 -12.61 -5.31 17.64
N TYR A 400 -11.32 -5.59 17.41
CA TYR A 400 -10.33 -4.56 17.07
C TYR A 400 -10.79 -3.66 15.92
N ILE A 401 -11.44 -4.23 14.91
CA ILE A 401 -11.89 -3.49 13.72
C ILE A 401 -13.20 -2.77 13.99
N SER A 402 -14.09 -3.33 14.82
CA SER A 402 -15.42 -2.77 15.08
C SER A 402 -15.47 -1.77 16.23
N GLU A 403 -14.47 -1.76 17.10
CA GLU A 403 -14.39 -0.82 18.21
C GLU A 403 -14.07 0.59 17.74
N MET A 404 -15.07 1.49 17.85
CA MET A 404 -14.95 2.90 17.48
C MET A 404 -14.20 3.66 18.59
N ILE A 405 -13.35 4.59 18.17
CA ILE A 405 -12.78 5.57 19.11
C ILE A 405 -13.91 6.49 19.54
N PRO A 406 -14.24 6.57 20.84
CA PRO A 406 -15.26 7.48 21.36
C PRO A 406 -14.99 8.95 20.99
N ASP A 407 -16.05 9.72 20.79
CA ASP A 407 -15.93 11.12 20.34
C ASP A 407 -15.23 12.03 21.35
N ASP A 408 -15.25 11.67 22.63
CA ASP A 408 -14.56 12.37 23.72
C ASP A 408 -13.10 11.90 23.91
N GLN A 409 -12.69 10.84 23.21
CA GLN A 409 -11.31 10.33 23.27
C GLN A 409 -10.44 10.94 22.18
N THR A 410 -10.46 12.24 22.09
CA THR A 410 -9.58 13.05 21.22
C THR A 410 -9.38 14.44 21.82
N MET A 411 -8.22 15.02 21.58
CA MET A 411 -7.94 16.41 21.95
C MET A 411 -6.94 17.06 20.99
N GLU A 412 -6.94 18.39 20.96
CA GLU A 412 -5.89 19.15 20.31
C GLU A 412 -4.59 19.05 21.12
N MET A 413 -3.49 18.85 20.45
CA MET A 413 -2.17 18.86 21.05
C MET A 413 -1.66 20.30 21.16
N LYS A 414 -0.84 20.58 22.17
CA LYS A 414 -0.17 21.87 22.34
C LYS A 414 1.21 21.83 21.72
N LYS A 415 1.55 22.84 20.94
CA LYS A 415 2.91 23.01 20.45
C LYS A 415 3.77 23.64 21.54
N THR A 416 4.86 22.97 21.92
CA THR A 416 5.81 23.41 22.93
C THR A 416 7.21 23.34 22.32
N GLY A 417 7.76 24.48 21.92
CA GLY A 417 8.98 24.51 21.12
C GLY A 417 8.82 23.79 19.79
N GLU A 418 9.64 22.77 19.55
CA GLU A 418 9.62 21.94 18.34
C GLU A 418 8.75 20.68 18.48
N SER A 419 8.14 20.47 19.63
CA SER A 419 7.36 19.28 19.94
C SER A 419 5.88 19.58 20.09
N TRP A 420 5.03 18.59 19.83
CA TRP A 420 3.62 18.58 20.14
C TRP A 420 3.37 17.70 21.37
N THR A 421 2.65 18.22 22.35
CA THR A 421 2.39 17.52 23.61
C THR A 421 0.92 17.34 23.87
N ALA A 422 0.56 16.25 24.53
CA ALA A 422 -0.77 16.00 25.06
C ALA A 422 -0.66 15.24 26.39
N THR A 423 -1.64 15.49 27.28
CA THR A 423 -1.80 14.77 28.54
C THR A 423 -3.14 14.09 28.52
N ILE A 424 -3.15 12.77 28.31
CA ILE A 424 -4.36 11.96 28.22
C ILE A 424 -4.73 11.47 29.62
N PRO A 425 -5.93 11.79 30.13
CA PRO A 425 -6.38 11.25 31.41
C PRO A 425 -6.58 9.75 31.30
N LEU A 426 -6.02 8.98 32.23
CA LEU A 426 -6.14 7.53 32.24
C LEU A 426 -7.40 7.08 32.99
N SER A 427 -8.09 6.11 32.42
CA SER A 427 -9.15 5.40 33.14
C SER A 427 -8.55 4.55 34.26
N PRO A 428 -9.08 4.61 35.49
CA PRO A 428 -8.55 3.83 36.62
C PRO A 428 -8.59 2.32 36.42
N THR A 429 -9.47 1.84 35.57
CA THR A 429 -9.73 0.42 35.31
C THR A 429 -9.07 -0.07 34.03
N ALA A 430 -8.55 0.83 33.20
CA ALA A 430 -7.94 0.45 31.93
C ALA A 430 -6.63 -0.31 32.13
N LYS A 431 -6.46 -1.38 31.38
CA LYS A 431 -5.24 -2.19 31.38
C LYS A 431 -4.27 -1.76 30.28
N ARG A 432 -4.74 -1.10 29.24
CA ARG A 432 -3.95 -0.60 28.12
C ARG A 432 -4.61 0.59 27.46
N ILE A 433 -3.85 1.34 26.72
CA ILE A 433 -4.29 2.43 25.88
C ILE A 433 -3.62 2.33 24.51
N ASP A 434 -4.40 2.49 23.46
CA ASP A 434 -3.92 2.68 22.11
C ASP A 434 -4.10 4.15 21.73
N PHE A 435 -3.11 4.75 21.06
CA PHE A 435 -3.21 6.13 20.61
C PHE A 435 -2.40 6.40 19.35
N PHE A 436 -2.73 7.47 18.67
CA PHE A 436 -1.97 8.07 17.57
C PHE A 436 -2.33 9.54 17.45
N SER A 437 -1.50 10.32 16.78
CA SER A 437 -1.78 11.73 16.49
C SER A 437 -1.78 11.99 14.99
N ASN A 438 -2.56 12.98 14.56
CA ASN A 438 -2.61 13.48 13.19
C ASN A 438 -2.10 14.92 13.15
N HIS A 439 -1.22 15.20 12.23
CA HIS A 439 -0.62 16.50 12.02
C HIS A 439 -0.83 16.98 10.58
N ARG A 440 -0.95 18.29 10.40
CA ARG A 440 -1.24 18.93 9.13
C ARG A 440 -0.19 19.98 8.79
N LYS A 441 0.04 20.15 7.49
CA LYS A 441 0.81 21.24 6.91
C LYS A 441 0.17 21.69 5.59
N THR A 442 0.30 22.96 5.27
CA THR A 442 -0.14 23.51 3.99
C THR A 442 1.03 23.64 3.04
N LEU A 443 0.84 23.18 1.81
CA LEU A 443 1.74 23.36 0.68
C LEU A 443 1.10 24.34 -0.31
N SER A 444 1.91 25.08 -1.05
CA SER A 444 1.43 26.00 -2.09
C SER A 444 1.87 25.54 -3.48
N TYR A 445 0.93 25.56 -4.43
CA TYR A 445 1.19 25.29 -5.84
C TYR A 445 0.33 26.20 -6.72
N HIS A 446 0.98 27.04 -7.55
CA HIS A 446 0.28 28.02 -8.38
C HIS A 446 -0.75 28.87 -7.61
N LYS A 447 -0.38 29.38 -6.42
CA LYS A 447 -1.23 30.16 -5.51
C LYS A 447 -2.41 29.39 -4.87
N ASN A 448 -2.55 28.10 -5.15
CA ASN A 448 -3.53 27.25 -4.49
C ASN A 448 -2.89 26.54 -3.28
N ALA A 449 -3.65 26.45 -2.19
CA ALA A 449 -3.24 25.77 -0.98
C ALA A 449 -3.68 24.29 -1.02
N TYR A 450 -2.76 23.40 -0.66
CA TYR A 450 -3.00 21.95 -0.56
C TYR A 450 -2.57 21.46 0.80
N LYS A 451 -3.46 20.83 1.53
CA LYS A 451 -3.16 20.31 2.86
C LYS A 451 -2.56 18.91 2.76
N THR A 452 -1.41 18.71 3.39
CA THR A 452 -0.82 17.39 3.61
C THR A 452 -0.97 16.98 5.06
N TYR A 453 -1.15 15.68 5.29
CA TYR A 453 -1.36 15.11 6.61
C TYR A 453 -0.47 13.89 6.81
N ILE A 454 0.02 13.74 8.05
CA ILE A 454 0.72 12.54 8.49
C ILE A 454 0.28 12.18 9.92
N SER A 455 0.41 10.92 10.26
CA SER A 455 0.16 10.44 11.62
C SER A 455 1.46 10.03 12.30
N SER A 456 1.44 10.11 13.61
CA SER A 456 2.37 9.33 14.42
C SER A 456 2.15 7.84 14.21
N PRO A 457 3.12 6.98 14.52
CA PRO A 457 2.89 5.55 14.61
C PRO A 457 1.70 5.23 15.54
N TYR A 458 0.90 4.22 15.18
CA TYR A 458 -0.13 3.71 16.09
C TYR A 458 0.55 3.01 17.26
N THR A 459 0.34 3.52 18.46
CA THR A 459 1.08 3.11 19.66
C THR A 459 0.15 2.45 20.67
N ARG A 460 0.55 1.29 21.17
CA ARG A 460 -0.13 0.57 22.25
C ARG A 460 0.73 0.55 23.50
N VAL A 461 0.20 1.02 24.61
CA VAL A 461 0.88 1.07 25.92
C VAL A 461 0.13 0.20 26.93
N SER A 462 0.84 -0.68 27.61
CA SER A 462 0.30 -1.41 28.78
C SER A 462 0.28 -0.48 29.99
N LEU A 463 -0.84 -0.46 30.69
CA LEU A 463 -1.04 0.32 31.90
C LEU A 463 -0.92 -0.52 33.18
N ASN A 464 -0.57 -1.80 33.05
CA ASN A 464 -0.37 -2.66 34.18
C ASN A 464 0.76 -2.09 35.06
N LYS A 465 0.40 -1.82 36.31
CA LYS A 465 1.33 -1.48 37.37
C LYS A 465 2.05 -2.70 37.90
#